data_5ac720061c9d8865726be304cc15bc58
#
_entry.id   5ac720061c9d8865726be304cc15bc58
#
_cell.length_a   1.000
_cell.length_b   1.000
_cell.length_c   1.000
_cell.angle_alpha   90.00
_cell.angle_beta   90.00
_cell.angle_gamma   90.00
#
_symmetry.space_group_name_H-M   'P 1'
#
loop_
_entity.id
_entity.type
_entity.pdbx_description
1 polymer ?
#
loop_
_entity_poly.entity_id
_entity_poly.type
_entity_poly.pdbx_seq_one_letter_code
_entity_poly.pdbx_strand_id
1 'polypeptide(L)'
;MEHIIECNNLTHYYGKRLIYENLSFTVPKGRILGLLGKNGTGKTTTINILSGYLKPRSGECRIFGQEIQTMAPALRRNIGLLIEGHVQYQFMTITEIEKFYAAFYPGQWKKEAYYELMNKLKVAPGQRISRMSCGQRSQVALGLILAQNPELLVLDDFSLGLDPGYRRL
;
A
#
# COMPACT_ATOMS: atom_id res chain seq x y z
N MET A 1 7.58 9.80 -21.69
CA MET A 1 6.46 9.53 -20.74
C MET A 1 6.96 9.80 -19.34
N GLU A 2 6.14 10.44 -18.51
CA GLU A 2 6.48 10.69 -17.11
C GLU A 2 6.38 9.36 -16.32
N HIS A 3 7.46 8.96 -15.65
CA HIS A 3 7.48 7.79 -14.79
C HIS A 3 7.13 8.17 -13.36
N ILE A 4 6.22 7.41 -12.74
CA ILE A 4 5.83 7.60 -11.35
C ILE A 4 6.79 6.87 -10.40
N ILE A 5 7.38 5.76 -10.86
CA ILE A 5 8.41 5.00 -10.18
C ILE A 5 9.60 4.80 -11.12
N GLU A 6 10.79 5.01 -10.61
CA GLU A 6 12.06 4.73 -11.29
C GLU A 6 13.00 4.03 -10.31
N CYS A 7 13.36 2.80 -10.62
CA CYS A 7 14.32 2.01 -9.84
C CYS A 7 15.52 1.68 -10.74
N ASN A 8 16.71 2.02 -10.31
CA ASN A 8 17.95 1.88 -11.08
C ASN A 8 18.96 1.05 -10.29
N ASN A 9 19.36 -0.08 -10.87
CA ASN A 9 20.43 -0.97 -10.37
C ASN A 9 20.29 -1.33 -8.90
N LEU A 10 19.05 -1.56 -8.42
CA LEU A 10 18.80 -1.95 -7.05
C LEU A 10 19.45 -3.29 -6.74
N THR A 11 20.26 -3.32 -5.69
CA THR A 11 20.87 -4.53 -5.15
C THR A 11 20.58 -4.62 -3.66
N HIS A 12 20.15 -5.80 -3.18
CA HIS A 12 19.89 -5.99 -1.78
C HIS A 12 20.28 -7.39 -1.28
N TYR A 13 20.77 -7.42 -0.04
CA TYR A 13 21.18 -8.63 0.70
C TYR A 13 20.55 -8.62 2.08
N TYR A 14 20.15 -9.80 2.58
CA TYR A 14 19.92 -10.03 4.00
C TYR A 14 21.09 -10.85 4.56
N GLY A 15 21.98 -10.20 5.30
CA GLY A 15 23.25 -10.79 5.71
C GLY A 15 24.09 -11.19 4.49
N LYS A 16 24.35 -12.50 4.33
CA LYS A 16 25.08 -13.06 3.18
C LYS A 16 24.17 -13.49 2.03
N ARG A 17 22.85 -13.48 2.22
CA ARG A 17 21.89 -13.95 1.21
C ARG A 17 21.59 -12.83 0.23
N LEU A 18 21.96 -13.02 -1.02
CA LEU A 18 21.54 -12.17 -2.13
C LEU A 18 20.04 -12.34 -2.37
N ILE A 19 19.32 -11.22 -2.48
CA ILE A 19 17.90 -11.19 -2.83
C ILE A 19 17.77 -10.91 -4.33
N TYR A 20 18.39 -9.83 -4.80
CA TYR A 20 18.55 -9.49 -6.22
C TYR A 20 19.71 -8.54 -6.39
N GLU A 21 20.23 -8.51 -7.61
CA GLU A 21 21.33 -7.67 -8.03
C GLU A 21 20.96 -6.94 -9.33
N ASN A 22 21.29 -5.64 -9.39
CA ASN A 22 21.07 -4.78 -10.57
C ASN A 22 19.61 -4.76 -11.08
N LEU A 23 18.62 -4.88 -10.18
CA LEU A 23 17.22 -4.79 -10.55
C LEU A 23 16.88 -3.36 -10.98
N SER A 24 16.43 -3.19 -12.23
CA SER A 24 16.01 -1.91 -12.77
C SER A 24 14.62 -2.05 -13.40
N PHE A 25 13.73 -1.10 -13.11
CA PHE A 25 12.42 -1.01 -13.74
C PHE A 25 11.83 0.39 -13.58
N THR A 26 10.88 0.71 -14.44
CA THR A 26 10.12 1.96 -14.36
C THR A 26 8.62 1.68 -14.44
N VAL A 27 7.82 2.55 -13.82
CA VAL A 27 6.36 2.51 -13.93
C VAL A 27 5.89 3.86 -14.47
N PRO A 28 5.34 3.92 -15.69
CA PRO A 28 4.75 5.14 -16.19
C PRO A 28 3.50 5.55 -15.40
N LYS A 29 3.22 6.84 -15.33
CA LYS A 29 1.99 7.36 -14.72
C LYS A 29 0.75 6.76 -15.38
N GLY A 30 -0.25 6.38 -14.57
CA GLY A 30 -1.50 5.76 -15.04
C GLY A 30 -1.37 4.32 -15.50
N ARG A 31 -0.28 3.62 -15.14
CA ARG A 31 -0.07 2.20 -15.45
C ARG A 31 -0.05 1.35 -14.18
N ILE A 32 -0.29 0.06 -14.36
CA ILE A 32 -0.24 -0.96 -13.31
C ILE A 32 0.97 -1.84 -13.58
N LEU A 33 1.82 -2.02 -12.56
CA LEU A 33 2.91 -2.99 -12.56
C LEU A 33 2.58 -4.13 -11.61
N GLY A 34 2.58 -5.38 -12.11
CA GLY A 34 2.48 -6.59 -11.31
C GLY A 34 3.85 -7.15 -10.99
N LEU A 35 4.19 -7.27 -9.70
CA LEU A 35 5.38 -7.98 -9.24
C LEU A 35 5.07 -9.47 -9.05
N LEU A 36 5.43 -10.30 -10.02
CA LEU A 36 5.18 -11.74 -10.01
C LEU A 36 6.46 -12.51 -9.66
N GLY A 37 6.31 -13.61 -8.96
CA GLY A 37 7.43 -14.49 -8.60
C GLY A 37 7.11 -15.41 -7.42
N LYS A 38 7.93 -16.46 -7.23
CA LYS A 38 7.83 -17.37 -6.09
C LYS A 38 8.09 -16.64 -4.76
N ASN A 39 7.75 -17.29 -3.65
CA ASN A 39 8.10 -16.76 -2.33
C ASN A 39 9.63 -16.67 -2.18
N GLY A 40 10.10 -15.58 -1.57
CA GLY A 40 11.53 -15.35 -1.36
C GLY A 40 12.29 -14.73 -2.54
N THR A 41 11.63 -14.38 -3.65
CA THR A 41 12.26 -13.71 -4.81
C THR A 41 12.47 -12.20 -4.65
N GLY A 42 12.10 -11.63 -3.49
CA GLY A 42 12.34 -10.22 -3.20
C GLY A 42 11.16 -9.28 -3.46
N LYS A 43 9.94 -9.78 -3.73
CA LYS A 43 8.74 -8.93 -3.95
C LYS A 43 8.51 -7.96 -2.76
N THR A 44 8.35 -8.51 -1.56
CA THR A 44 8.17 -7.71 -0.33
C THR A 44 9.39 -6.82 -0.03
N THR A 45 10.61 -7.27 -0.36
CA THR A 45 11.83 -6.45 -0.26
C THR A 45 11.73 -5.22 -1.17
N THR A 46 11.31 -5.41 -2.42
CA THR A 46 11.10 -4.30 -3.36
C THR A 46 10.02 -3.35 -2.86
N ILE A 47 8.90 -3.86 -2.37
CA ILE A 47 7.83 -3.04 -1.79
C ILE A 47 8.33 -2.25 -0.57
N ASN A 48 9.13 -2.85 0.31
CA ASN A 48 9.72 -2.15 1.45
C ASN A 48 10.69 -1.04 1.01
N ILE A 49 11.43 -1.22 -0.09
CA ILE A 49 12.27 -0.16 -0.68
C ILE A 49 11.39 0.94 -1.27
N LEU A 50 10.37 0.61 -2.05
CA LEU A 50 9.40 1.57 -2.61
C LEU A 50 8.66 2.36 -1.52
N SER A 51 8.48 1.78 -0.35
CA SER A 51 7.83 2.43 0.80
C SER A 51 8.80 3.28 1.64
N GLY A 52 10.09 3.21 1.36
CA GLY A 52 11.14 3.88 2.14
C GLY A 52 11.42 3.23 3.50
N TYR A 53 10.84 2.07 3.80
CA TYR A 53 11.11 1.31 5.02
C TYR A 53 12.46 0.58 4.99
N LEU A 54 12.95 0.29 3.79
CA LEU A 54 14.20 -0.42 3.58
C LEU A 54 15.10 0.37 2.62
N LYS A 55 16.35 0.61 3.05
CA LYS A 55 17.37 1.18 2.16
C LYS A 55 18.01 0.06 1.36
N PRO A 56 18.09 0.16 0.02
CA PRO A 56 18.83 -0.82 -0.78
C PRO A 56 20.33 -0.79 -0.43
N ARG A 57 21.05 -1.87 -0.70
CA ARG A 57 22.50 -1.93 -0.51
C ARG A 57 23.22 -1.04 -1.52
N SER A 58 22.74 -1.02 -2.75
CA SER A 58 23.16 -0.09 -3.81
C SER A 58 22.02 0.15 -4.80
N GLY A 59 22.21 1.12 -5.68
CA GLY A 59 21.17 1.61 -6.58
C GLY A 59 20.27 2.65 -5.93
N GLU A 60 19.34 3.18 -6.69
CA GLU A 60 18.40 4.22 -6.25
C GLU A 60 16.96 3.89 -6.61
N CYS A 61 16.04 4.42 -5.82
CA CYS A 61 14.61 4.34 -6.08
C CYS A 61 13.99 5.73 -5.96
N ARG A 62 13.37 6.20 -7.04
CA ARG A 62 12.66 7.47 -7.10
C ARG A 62 11.17 7.25 -7.28
N ILE A 63 10.37 8.02 -6.56
CA ILE A 63 8.93 8.10 -6.73
C ILE A 63 8.56 9.58 -6.88
N PHE A 64 7.72 9.91 -7.86
CA PHE A 64 7.42 11.29 -8.23
C PHE A 64 8.69 12.11 -8.53
N GLY A 65 9.73 11.48 -9.11
CA GLY A 65 11.03 12.10 -9.39
C GLY A 65 11.94 12.35 -8.17
N GLN A 66 11.48 12.05 -6.94
CA GLN A 66 12.27 12.21 -5.72
C GLN A 66 12.76 10.88 -5.16
N GLU A 67 13.98 10.86 -4.64
CA GLU A 67 14.52 9.69 -3.96
C GLU A 67 13.68 9.36 -2.73
N ILE A 68 13.20 8.10 -2.65
CA ILE A 68 12.27 7.68 -1.61
C ILE A 68 12.83 7.81 -0.19
N GLN A 69 14.13 7.66 0.01
CA GLN A 69 14.76 7.73 1.33
C GLN A 69 14.74 9.15 1.92
N THR A 70 14.80 10.16 1.07
CA THR A 70 14.85 11.60 1.45
C THR A 70 13.55 12.34 1.11
N MET A 71 12.53 11.62 0.63
CA MET A 71 11.26 12.20 0.22
C MET A 71 10.57 12.95 1.35
N ALA A 72 10.12 14.17 1.06
CA ALA A 72 9.39 15.01 1.99
C ALA A 72 8.07 14.36 2.45
N PRO A 73 7.69 14.48 3.74
CA PRO A 73 6.44 13.89 4.26
C PRO A 73 5.18 14.32 3.50
N ALA A 74 5.14 15.58 3.01
CA ALA A 74 4.02 16.09 2.24
C ALA A 74 3.81 15.33 0.92
N LEU A 75 4.89 14.94 0.23
CA LEU A 75 4.80 14.15 -0.99
C LEU A 75 4.51 12.67 -0.70
N ARG A 76 5.03 12.15 0.42
CA ARG A 76 4.80 10.77 0.85
C ARG A 76 3.33 10.47 1.13
N ARG A 77 2.51 11.47 1.47
CA ARG A 77 1.05 11.33 1.63
C ARG A 77 0.33 10.92 0.35
N ASN A 78 0.95 11.12 -0.81
CA ASN A 78 0.39 10.73 -2.10
C ASN A 78 0.64 9.25 -2.43
N ILE A 79 1.32 8.51 -1.55
CA ILE A 79 1.53 7.07 -1.68
C ILE A 79 0.57 6.35 -0.73
N GLY A 80 -0.39 5.61 -1.29
CA GLY A 80 -1.22 4.68 -0.55
C GLY A 80 -0.52 3.32 -0.47
N LEU A 81 -0.25 2.85 0.74
CA LEU A 81 0.47 1.61 0.97
C LEU A 81 -0.39 0.62 1.75
N LEU A 82 -0.61 -0.56 1.18
CA LEU A 82 -1.19 -1.71 1.87
C LEU A 82 -0.16 -2.84 1.90
N ILE A 83 0.31 -3.17 3.09
CA ILE A 83 1.25 -4.28 3.31
C ILE A 83 0.52 -5.48 3.93
N GLU A 84 1.06 -6.67 3.71
CA GLU A 84 0.61 -7.88 4.38
C GLU A 84 0.66 -7.70 5.90
N GLY A 85 -0.37 -8.19 6.61
CA GLY A 85 -0.44 -8.09 8.06
C GLY A 85 -0.72 -6.67 8.61
N HIS A 86 -1.28 -5.78 7.78
CA HIS A 86 -1.64 -4.43 8.19
C HIS A 86 -2.38 -4.42 9.54
N VAL A 87 -1.92 -3.57 10.44
CA VAL A 87 -2.50 -3.44 11.78
C VAL A 87 -3.67 -2.48 11.74
N GLN A 88 -4.80 -2.92 12.29
CA GLN A 88 -5.95 -2.06 12.53
C GLN A 88 -6.24 -1.99 14.02
N TYR A 89 -6.75 -0.86 14.47
CA TYR A 89 -7.20 -0.69 15.85
C TYR A 89 -8.53 -1.47 16.04
N GLN A 90 -8.42 -2.74 16.44
CA GLN A 90 -9.54 -3.68 16.51
C GLN A 90 -10.67 -3.25 17.45
N PHE A 91 -10.39 -2.41 18.43
CA PHE A 91 -11.37 -1.86 19.36
C PHE A 91 -12.24 -0.75 18.76
N MET A 92 -11.79 -0.14 17.65
CA MET A 92 -12.53 0.91 16.94
C MET A 92 -13.67 0.34 16.11
N THR A 93 -14.69 1.17 15.92
CA THR A 93 -15.76 0.96 14.95
C THR A 93 -15.35 1.47 13.57
N ILE A 94 -16.13 1.15 12.55
CA ILE A 94 -15.96 1.63 11.16
C ILE A 94 -15.90 3.17 11.11
N THR A 95 -16.77 3.84 11.87
CA THR A 95 -16.80 5.31 11.91
C THR A 95 -15.62 5.90 12.67
N GLU A 96 -15.20 5.28 13.76
CA GLU A 96 -14.09 5.79 14.57
C GLU A 96 -12.76 5.68 13.84
N ILE A 97 -12.52 4.55 13.16
CA ILE A 97 -11.27 4.38 12.43
C ILE A 97 -11.19 5.31 11.21
N GLU A 98 -12.32 5.55 10.53
CA GLU A 98 -12.37 6.52 9.42
C GLU A 98 -11.99 7.91 9.91
N LYS A 99 -12.63 8.41 11.00
CA LYS A 99 -12.33 9.71 11.58
C LYS A 99 -10.88 9.82 12.05
N PHE A 100 -10.34 8.75 12.63
CA PHE A 100 -8.95 8.71 13.08
C PHE A 100 -7.98 8.89 11.92
N TYR A 101 -8.16 8.14 10.82
CA TYR A 101 -7.29 8.28 9.64
C TYR A 101 -7.49 9.61 8.92
N ALA A 102 -8.72 10.11 8.79
CA ALA A 102 -9.03 11.39 8.16
C ALA A 102 -8.23 12.55 8.77
N ALA A 103 -7.96 12.51 10.08
CA ALA A 103 -7.22 13.55 10.79
C ALA A 103 -5.76 13.70 10.29
N PHE A 104 -5.17 12.67 9.67
CA PHE A 104 -3.81 12.72 9.12
C PHE A 104 -3.75 13.26 7.68
N TYR A 105 -4.91 13.42 7.02
CA TYR A 105 -5.00 13.82 5.60
C TYR A 105 -5.91 15.04 5.41
N PRO A 106 -5.68 16.16 6.10
CA PRO A 106 -6.52 17.35 5.99
C PRO A 106 -6.53 17.86 4.54
N GLY A 107 -7.75 18.10 4.01
CA GLY A 107 -7.96 18.61 2.65
C GLY A 107 -7.80 17.59 1.51
N GLN A 108 -7.26 16.40 1.78
CA GLN A 108 -7.04 15.34 0.78
C GLN A 108 -8.02 14.19 0.93
N TRP A 109 -8.53 13.97 2.14
CA TRP A 109 -9.38 12.82 2.49
C TRP A 109 -10.69 12.78 1.71
N LYS A 110 -11.00 11.62 1.08
CA LYS A 110 -12.23 11.35 0.33
C LYS A 110 -13.10 10.36 1.10
N LYS A 111 -13.88 10.87 2.03
CA LYS A 111 -14.76 10.10 2.90
C LYS A 111 -15.71 9.19 2.11
N GLU A 112 -16.20 9.68 0.98
CA GLU A 112 -17.13 8.98 0.11
C GLU A 112 -16.55 7.66 -0.40
N ALA A 113 -15.27 7.64 -0.79
CA ALA A 113 -14.59 6.43 -1.28
C ALA A 113 -14.55 5.33 -0.21
N TYR A 114 -14.36 5.72 1.07
CA TYR A 114 -14.40 4.77 2.18
C TYR A 114 -15.80 4.17 2.37
N TYR A 115 -16.83 5.02 2.50
CA TYR A 115 -18.17 4.55 2.80
C TYR A 115 -18.84 3.83 1.62
N GLU A 116 -18.49 4.16 0.38
CA GLU A 116 -18.95 3.38 -0.78
C GLU A 116 -18.51 1.92 -0.66
N LEU A 117 -17.25 1.66 -0.28
CA LEU A 117 -16.75 0.30 -0.07
C LEU A 117 -17.41 -0.36 1.14
N MET A 118 -17.57 0.35 2.26
CA MET A 118 -18.24 -0.20 3.45
C MET A 118 -19.71 -0.58 3.16
N ASN A 119 -20.41 0.22 2.37
CA ASN A 119 -21.80 -0.08 1.94
C ASN A 119 -21.86 -1.33 1.06
N LYS A 120 -20.93 -1.50 0.11
CA LYS A 120 -20.82 -2.73 -0.71
C LYS A 120 -20.59 -3.97 0.16
N LEU A 121 -19.85 -3.84 1.24
CA LEU A 121 -19.61 -4.92 2.23
C LEU A 121 -20.76 -5.13 3.19
N LYS A 122 -21.80 -4.29 3.15
CA LYS A 122 -22.93 -4.30 4.09
C LYS A 122 -22.50 -4.22 5.55
N VAL A 123 -21.47 -3.43 5.84
CA VAL A 123 -20.91 -3.24 7.18
C VAL A 123 -21.58 -2.03 7.84
N ALA A 124 -22.13 -2.23 9.05
CA ALA A 124 -22.74 -1.14 9.79
C ALA A 124 -21.69 -0.15 10.34
N PRO A 125 -21.95 1.17 10.33
CA PRO A 125 -21.00 2.19 10.83
C PRO A 125 -20.53 1.96 12.27
N GLY A 126 -21.38 1.42 13.14
CA GLY A 126 -21.07 1.09 14.54
C GLY A 126 -20.43 -0.29 14.74
N GLN A 127 -20.20 -1.07 13.68
CA GLN A 127 -19.58 -2.38 13.82
C GLN A 127 -18.12 -2.25 14.21
N ARG A 128 -17.70 -3.00 15.25
CA ARG A 128 -16.31 -3.04 15.69
C ARG A 128 -15.48 -3.91 14.76
N ILE A 129 -14.25 -3.47 14.48
CA ILE A 129 -13.28 -4.19 13.63
C ILE A 129 -12.95 -5.56 14.19
N SER A 130 -12.90 -5.71 15.54
CA SER A 130 -12.68 -7.01 16.19
C SER A 130 -13.72 -8.09 15.83
N ARG A 131 -14.93 -7.68 15.44
CA ARG A 131 -16.03 -8.59 15.06
C ARG A 131 -16.10 -8.89 13.57
N MET A 132 -15.12 -8.46 12.80
CA MET A 132 -15.04 -8.66 11.36
C MET A 132 -14.22 -9.89 10.99
N SER A 133 -14.57 -10.51 9.86
CA SER A 133 -13.73 -11.52 9.23
C SER A 133 -12.41 -10.92 8.75
N CYS A 134 -11.40 -11.77 8.49
CA CYS A 134 -10.12 -11.32 7.93
C CYS A 134 -10.33 -10.56 6.61
N GLY A 135 -11.16 -11.10 5.70
CA GLY A 135 -11.48 -10.44 4.43
C GLY A 135 -12.16 -9.08 4.60
N GLN A 136 -13.12 -8.95 5.53
CA GLN A 136 -13.74 -7.66 5.83
C GLN A 136 -12.71 -6.65 6.37
N ARG A 137 -11.81 -7.07 7.26
CA ARG A 137 -10.72 -6.20 7.76
C ARG A 137 -9.80 -5.72 6.65
N SER A 138 -9.44 -6.60 5.71
CA SER A 138 -8.64 -6.22 4.53
C SER A 138 -9.35 -5.17 3.68
N GLN A 139 -10.67 -5.30 3.50
CA GLN A 139 -11.47 -4.30 2.77
C GLN A 139 -11.57 -2.97 3.52
N VAL A 140 -11.67 -2.98 4.85
CA VAL A 140 -11.59 -1.74 5.65
C VAL A 140 -10.25 -1.04 5.42
N ALA A 141 -9.13 -1.77 5.48
CA ALA A 141 -7.80 -1.21 5.20
C ALA A 141 -7.71 -0.63 3.79
N LEU A 142 -8.21 -1.35 2.78
CA LEU A 142 -8.25 -0.85 1.40
C LEU A 142 -9.10 0.43 1.31
N GLY A 143 -10.26 0.46 1.94
CA GLY A 143 -11.12 1.65 1.97
C GLY A 143 -10.45 2.86 2.59
N LEU A 144 -9.71 2.67 3.69
CA LEU A 144 -8.94 3.74 4.32
C LEU A 144 -7.86 4.29 3.39
N ILE A 145 -7.17 3.41 2.65
CA ILE A 145 -6.13 3.82 1.71
C ILE A 145 -6.73 4.55 0.50
N LEU A 146 -7.84 4.07 -0.05
CA LEU A 146 -8.54 4.75 -1.15
C LEU A 146 -9.03 6.14 -0.73
N ALA A 147 -9.51 6.28 0.52
CA ALA A 147 -9.95 7.57 1.06
C ALA A 147 -8.80 8.58 1.22
N GLN A 148 -7.54 8.14 1.34
CA GLN A 148 -6.38 9.03 1.30
C GLN A 148 -6.24 9.74 -0.06
N ASN A 149 -6.94 9.28 -1.09
CA ASN A 149 -6.87 9.82 -2.46
C ASN A 149 -5.43 9.86 -3.00
N PRO A 150 -4.69 8.74 -2.94
CA PRO A 150 -3.29 8.71 -3.34
C PRO A 150 -3.12 8.77 -4.86
N GLU A 151 -1.98 9.30 -5.32
CA GLU A 151 -1.58 9.26 -6.73
C GLU A 151 -0.90 7.93 -7.13
N LEU A 152 -0.32 7.23 -6.14
CA LEU A 152 0.31 5.93 -6.30
C LEU A 152 -0.23 4.96 -5.25
N LEU A 153 -0.66 3.76 -5.69
CA LEU A 153 -1.01 2.64 -4.83
C LEU A 153 0.09 1.56 -4.88
N VAL A 154 0.58 1.16 -3.73
CA VAL A 154 1.51 0.03 -3.54
C VAL A 154 0.81 -1.01 -2.67
N LEU A 155 0.51 -2.17 -3.25
CA LEU A 155 -0.28 -3.21 -2.60
C LEU A 155 0.54 -4.51 -2.51
N ASP A 156 0.82 -4.98 -1.29
CA ASP A 156 1.48 -6.27 -1.03
C ASP A 156 0.46 -7.28 -0.55
N ASP A 157 0.28 -8.35 -1.33
CA ASP A 157 -0.59 -9.50 -1.05
C ASP A 157 -1.97 -9.17 -0.45
N PHE A 158 -2.59 -8.11 -0.97
CA PHE A 158 -3.88 -7.61 -0.51
C PHE A 158 -5.03 -8.61 -0.71
N SER A 159 -4.81 -9.66 -1.50
CA SER A 159 -5.82 -10.69 -1.80
C SER A 159 -5.93 -11.77 -0.73
N LEU A 160 -5.01 -11.82 0.24
CA LEU A 160 -5.08 -12.75 1.36
C LEU A 160 -6.34 -12.48 2.19
N GLY A 161 -7.19 -13.52 2.31
CA GLY A 161 -8.46 -13.45 3.04
C GLY A 161 -9.63 -12.85 2.25
N LEU A 162 -9.46 -12.48 0.97
CA LEU A 162 -10.60 -12.16 0.11
C LEU A 162 -11.26 -13.46 -0.39
N ASP A 163 -12.60 -13.46 -0.38
CA ASP A 163 -13.40 -14.50 -1.02
C ASP A 163 -13.04 -14.57 -2.52
N PRO A 164 -12.98 -15.79 -3.13
CA PRO A 164 -12.73 -15.95 -4.56
C PRO A 164 -13.58 -15.06 -5.47
N GLY A 165 -14.80 -14.71 -5.05
CA GLY A 165 -15.68 -13.78 -5.76
C GLY A 165 -15.11 -12.35 -5.87
N TYR A 166 -14.40 -11.87 -4.86
CA TYR A 166 -13.77 -10.54 -4.86
C TYR A 166 -12.40 -10.49 -5.54
N ARG A 167 -11.79 -11.65 -5.83
CA ARG A 167 -10.50 -11.71 -6.56
C ARG A 167 -10.63 -11.48 -8.06
N ARG A 168 -11.87 -11.40 -8.59
CA ARG A 168 -12.19 -11.24 -10.03
C ARG A 168 -12.62 -9.82 -10.40
N LEU A 169 -12.64 -8.90 -9.45
CA LEU A 169 -12.88 -7.46 -9.66
C LEU A 169 -11.53 -6.72 -9.82
#